data_226687e56e6e0314baa8519cf88e00c1
#
_entry.id   226687e56e6e0314baa8519cf88e00c1
#
_cell.length_a   1.000
_cell.length_b   1.000
_cell.length_c   1.000
_cell.angle_alpha   90.00
_cell.angle_beta   90.00
_cell.angle_gamma   90.00
#
_symmetry.space_group_name_H-M   'P 1'
#
loop_
_entity.id
_entity.type
_entity.pdbx_description
1 polymer ?
#
loop_
_entity_poly.entity_id
_entity_poly.type
_entity_poly.pdbx_seq_one_letter_code
_entity_poly.pdbx_strand_id
1 'polypeptide(L)'
;MRAATLIAITFLASCRPQNAAVTTRDADTLSFADVTPRDSADSTLLQPRVITQPTVVVFWLAGADTLSADDQAEALDELNYTTEGIASTLARHNIKLVPTNSDTIYVALPNRQRRMILLTGVDYPFGYVLVEPGTAERILAGVYDDDELLDEVDAYFDLPPPTDSTAKGPRIST
;
A
#
# COMPACT_ATOMS: atom_id res chain seq x y z
N MET A 1 -58.09 -45.34 25.87
CA MET A 1 -57.34 -44.91 24.68
C MET A 1 -57.08 -43.44 24.82
N ARG A 2 -55.87 -43.04 25.16
CA ARG A 2 -55.44 -41.65 25.30
C ARG A 2 -54.35 -41.40 24.25
N ALA A 3 -54.64 -40.55 23.26
CA ALA A 3 -53.72 -40.13 22.22
C ALA A 3 -52.84 -39.02 22.78
N ALA A 4 -51.54 -39.21 22.81
CA ALA A 4 -50.55 -38.18 23.15
C ALA A 4 -50.07 -37.52 21.87
N THR A 5 -50.38 -36.21 21.71
CA THR A 5 -49.92 -35.39 20.60
C THR A 5 -48.53 -34.83 20.93
N LEU A 6 -47.53 -35.24 20.18
CA LEU A 6 -46.14 -34.77 20.28
C LEU A 6 -46.02 -33.50 19.37
N ILE A 7 -45.80 -32.36 20.01
CA ILE A 7 -45.50 -31.11 19.29
C ILE A 7 -43.97 -31.01 19.16
N ALA A 8 -43.48 -31.19 17.94
CA ALA A 8 -42.09 -30.97 17.61
C ALA A 8 -41.86 -29.48 17.32
N ILE A 9 -41.16 -28.79 18.23
CA ILE A 9 -40.73 -27.40 18.03
C ILE A 9 -39.40 -27.42 17.30
N THR A 10 -39.43 -27.10 16.01
CA THR A 10 -38.24 -26.95 15.18
C THR A 10 -37.67 -25.52 15.38
N PHE A 11 -36.60 -25.39 16.16
CA PHE A 11 -35.80 -24.18 16.22
C PHE A 11 -34.98 -24.05 14.92
N LEU A 12 -35.46 -23.24 14.02
CA LEU A 12 -34.64 -22.75 12.91
C LEU A 12 -33.67 -21.69 13.45
N ALA A 13 -32.47 -22.13 13.81
CA ALA A 13 -31.35 -21.24 14.06
C ALA A 13 -30.97 -20.56 12.73
N SER A 14 -31.49 -19.36 12.52
CA SER A 14 -31.14 -18.49 11.41
C SER A 14 -29.75 -17.91 11.68
N CYS A 15 -28.69 -18.67 11.35
CA CYS A 15 -27.34 -18.10 11.20
C CYS A 15 -27.38 -17.14 10.02
N ARG A 16 -27.70 -15.88 10.28
CA ARG A 16 -27.35 -14.80 9.36
C ARG A 16 -25.84 -14.67 9.37
N PRO A 17 -25.14 -14.86 8.24
CA PRO A 17 -23.77 -14.39 8.14
C PRO A 17 -23.83 -12.87 8.30
N GLN A 18 -23.28 -12.36 9.39
CA GLN A 18 -22.90 -10.95 9.46
C GLN A 18 -21.79 -10.77 8.45
N ASN A 19 -22.17 -10.45 7.21
CA ASN A 19 -21.27 -9.81 6.28
C ASN A 19 -20.94 -8.44 6.91
N ALA A 20 -19.85 -8.38 7.67
CA ALA A 20 -19.22 -7.11 7.96
C ALA A 20 -18.99 -6.45 6.60
N ALA A 21 -19.72 -5.39 6.33
CA ALA A 21 -19.55 -4.62 5.10
C ALA A 21 -18.14 -4.03 5.15
N VAL A 22 -17.22 -4.65 4.43
CA VAL A 22 -15.87 -4.11 4.24
C VAL A 22 -16.05 -2.78 3.51
N THR A 23 -15.85 -1.69 4.22
CA THR A 23 -15.89 -0.35 3.63
C THR A 23 -14.61 -0.17 2.82
N THR A 24 -14.76 -0.08 1.50
CA THR A 24 -13.64 0.21 0.60
C THR A 24 -13.54 1.71 0.41
N ARG A 25 -12.39 2.28 0.72
CA ARG A 25 -12.05 3.68 0.44
C ARG A 25 -11.06 3.76 -0.71
N ASP A 26 -11.10 4.89 -1.37
CA ASP A 26 -10.14 5.20 -2.42
C ASP A 26 -8.84 5.72 -1.78
N ALA A 27 -7.76 4.99 -1.95
CA ALA A 27 -6.47 5.31 -1.35
C ALA A 27 -5.81 6.58 -1.93
N ASP A 28 -6.26 7.06 -3.11
CA ASP A 28 -5.68 8.26 -3.75
C ASP A 28 -5.83 9.55 -2.91
N THR A 29 -6.73 9.55 -1.92
CA THR A 29 -7.03 10.72 -1.09
C THR A 29 -6.67 10.54 0.39
N LEU A 30 -6.10 9.38 0.75
CA LEU A 30 -5.79 9.02 2.13
C LEU A 30 -4.29 9.19 2.41
N SER A 31 -3.96 9.49 3.65
CA SER A 31 -2.58 9.47 4.12
C SER A 31 -2.15 8.06 4.51
N PHE A 32 -0.84 7.81 4.57
CA PHE A 32 -0.31 6.53 5.03
C PHE A 32 -0.76 6.18 6.45
N ALA A 33 -0.98 7.17 7.31
CA ALA A 33 -1.50 6.98 8.66
C ALA A 33 -2.89 6.30 8.71
N ASP A 34 -3.65 6.35 7.61
CA ASP A 34 -4.96 5.70 7.50
C ASP A 34 -4.85 4.19 7.18
N VAL A 35 -3.67 3.73 6.76
CA VAL A 35 -3.42 2.31 6.42
C VAL A 35 -3.18 1.47 7.67
N THR A 36 -2.69 2.10 8.74
CA THR A 36 -2.33 1.40 9.97
C THR A 36 -3.57 0.90 10.70
N PRO A 37 -3.60 -0.36 11.18
CA PRO A 37 -4.72 -0.89 11.95
C PRO A 37 -4.87 -0.11 13.26
N ARG A 38 -5.83 0.79 13.31
CA ARG A 38 -6.30 1.37 14.57
C ARG A 38 -7.46 0.52 15.04
N ASP A 39 -7.19 -0.36 15.98
CA ASP A 39 -8.17 -1.24 16.63
C ASP A 39 -8.94 -2.22 15.70
N SER A 40 -8.90 -3.47 16.07
CA SER A 40 -9.38 -4.67 15.35
C SER A 40 -10.87 -4.70 14.95
N ALA A 41 -11.60 -3.61 15.08
CA ALA A 41 -13.04 -3.53 14.81
C ALA A 41 -13.40 -2.85 13.49
N ASP A 42 -12.50 -2.12 12.86
CA ASP A 42 -12.81 -1.33 11.65
C ASP A 42 -11.74 -1.51 10.57
N SER A 43 -11.60 -2.75 10.10
CA SER A 43 -10.72 -3.06 8.96
C SER A 43 -11.26 -2.42 7.68
N THR A 44 -10.93 -1.16 7.47
CA THR A 44 -11.20 -0.49 6.19
C THR A 44 -10.17 -0.94 5.17
N LEU A 45 -10.63 -1.62 4.12
CA LEU A 45 -9.77 -2.00 3.00
C LEU A 45 -9.45 -0.75 2.17
N LEU A 46 -8.17 -0.36 2.15
CA LEU A 46 -7.63 0.67 1.28
C LEU A 46 -7.17 0.03 -0.02
N GLN A 47 -7.97 0.17 -1.05
CA GLN A 47 -7.63 -0.30 -2.37
C GLN A 47 -7.39 0.90 -3.28
N PRO A 48 -6.18 1.07 -3.84
CA PRO A 48 -5.90 2.16 -4.75
C PRO A 48 -6.78 2.03 -5.99
N ARG A 49 -7.12 3.17 -6.59
CA ARG A 49 -7.70 3.18 -7.93
C ARG A 49 -6.78 2.45 -8.88
N VAL A 50 -7.35 2.02 -10.03
CA VAL A 50 -6.54 1.45 -11.10
C VAL A 50 -5.40 2.42 -11.45
N ILE A 51 -4.17 1.97 -11.28
CA ILE A 51 -2.98 2.78 -11.54
C ILE A 51 -2.88 3.04 -13.03
N THR A 52 -2.82 4.32 -13.42
CA THR A 52 -2.78 4.79 -14.80
C THR A 52 -1.54 5.62 -15.14
N GLN A 53 -0.70 5.90 -14.16
CA GLN A 53 0.52 6.69 -14.27
C GLN A 53 1.61 6.13 -13.35
N PRO A 54 2.87 6.57 -13.46
CA PRO A 54 3.94 6.19 -12.55
C PRO A 54 3.53 6.40 -11.10
N THR A 55 3.67 5.36 -10.27
CA THR A 55 3.16 5.35 -8.89
C THR A 55 4.07 4.52 -8.00
N VAL A 56 4.37 5.03 -6.82
CA VAL A 56 4.91 4.26 -5.69
C VAL A 56 3.74 3.90 -4.79
N VAL A 57 3.50 2.62 -4.59
CA VAL A 57 2.48 2.11 -3.67
C VAL A 57 3.16 1.68 -2.38
N VAL A 58 2.77 2.27 -1.26
CA VAL A 58 3.20 1.84 0.07
C VAL A 58 2.20 0.83 0.58
N PHE A 59 2.64 -0.37 0.92
CA PHE A 59 1.74 -1.42 1.38
C PHE A 59 2.01 -1.84 2.82
N TRP A 60 0.91 -2.13 3.54
CA TRP A 60 0.89 -2.71 4.87
C TRP A 60 -0.19 -3.80 4.90
N LEU A 61 0.21 -5.05 4.83
CA LEU A 61 -0.72 -6.19 4.73
C LEU A 61 -1.07 -6.74 6.11
N ALA A 62 -2.18 -7.47 6.18
CA ALA A 62 -2.67 -8.10 7.41
C ALA A 62 -1.63 -9.03 8.08
N GLY A 63 -0.65 -9.56 7.34
CA GLY A 63 0.46 -10.34 7.90
C GLY A 63 1.33 -9.55 8.89
N ALA A 64 1.32 -8.22 8.83
CA ALA A 64 2.02 -7.38 9.80
C ALA A 64 1.47 -7.53 11.23
N ASP A 65 0.21 -7.91 11.39
CA ASP A 65 -0.43 -8.13 12.69
C ASP A 65 0.18 -9.34 13.45
N THR A 66 1.03 -10.14 12.79
CA THR A 66 1.76 -11.25 13.42
C THR A 66 3.07 -10.83 14.06
N LEU A 67 3.55 -9.61 13.80
CA LEU A 67 4.72 -9.04 14.43
C LEU A 67 4.44 -8.67 15.90
N SER A 68 5.50 -8.53 16.70
CA SER A 68 5.33 -7.96 18.03
C SER A 68 4.88 -6.49 17.94
N ALA A 69 4.24 -5.97 18.99
CA ALA A 69 3.78 -4.58 19.00
C ALA A 69 4.94 -3.57 18.84
N ASP A 70 6.11 -3.90 19.38
CA ASP A 70 7.30 -3.06 19.28
C ASP A 70 7.86 -3.08 17.85
N ASP A 71 7.95 -4.25 17.21
CA ASP A 71 8.40 -4.39 15.82
C ASP A 71 7.43 -3.70 14.83
N GLN A 72 6.12 -3.78 15.10
CA GLN A 72 5.12 -3.06 14.30
C GLN A 72 5.31 -1.55 14.39
N ALA A 73 5.50 -1.03 15.61
CA ALA A 73 5.69 0.40 15.83
C ALA A 73 6.97 0.89 15.13
N GLU A 74 8.07 0.17 15.27
CA GLU A 74 9.34 0.50 14.62
C GLU A 74 9.21 0.50 13.10
N ALA A 75 8.65 -0.55 12.51
CA ALA A 75 8.46 -0.64 11.06
C ALA A 75 7.53 0.45 10.52
N LEU A 76 6.49 0.83 11.27
CA LEU A 76 5.59 1.92 10.90
C LEU A 76 6.25 3.29 10.94
N ASP A 77 7.03 3.55 11.98
CA ASP A 77 7.74 4.81 12.13
C ASP A 77 8.75 4.98 10.99
N GLU A 78 9.47 3.91 10.64
CA GLU A 78 10.44 3.92 9.56
C GLU A 78 9.78 4.09 8.18
N LEU A 79 8.71 3.34 7.90
CA LEU A 79 7.93 3.51 6.65
C LEU A 79 7.36 4.92 6.51
N ASN A 80 6.86 5.52 7.60
CA ASN A 80 6.35 6.89 7.58
C ASN A 80 7.47 7.89 7.29
N TYR A 81 8.59 7.76 8.00
CA TYR A 81 9.75 8.63 7.84
C TYR A 81 10.25 8.63 6.40
N THR A 82 10.56 7.45 5.85
CA THR A 82 11.03 7.30 4.47
C THR A 82 10.00 7.77 3.44
N THR A 83 8.71 7.45 3.66
CA THR A 83 7.63 7.91 2.77
C THR A 83 7.54 9.44 2.70
N GLU A 84 7.67 10.12 3.84
CA GLU A 84 7.70 11.60 3.90
C GLU A 84 8.96 12.17 3.24
N GLY A 85 10.12 11.55 3.47
CA GLY A 85 11.40 11.95 2.89
C GLY A 85 11.37 11.99 1.37
N ILE A 86 10.84 10.94 0.74
CA ILE A 86 10.81 10.84 -0.74
C ILE A 86 9.66 11.60 -1.40
N ALA A 87 8.58 11.94 -0.67
CA ALA A 87 7.34 12.49 -1.22
C ALA A 87 7.56 13.71 -2.12
N SER A 88 8.46 14.62 -1.72
CA SER A 88 8.77 15.83 -2.48
C SER A 88 9.47 15.52 -3.80
N THR A 89 10.31 14.50 -3.83
CA THR A 89 11.01 14.03 -5.03
C THR A 89 10.03 13.38 -5.99
N LEU A 90 9.19 12.47 -5.51
CA LEU A 90 8.14 11.85 -6.32
C LEU A 90 7.21 12.88 -6.96
N ALA A 91 6.77 13.89 -6.18
CA ALA A 91 5.90 14.95 -6.68
C ALA A 91 6.55 15.77 -7.81
N ARG A 92 7.86 16.08 -7.73
CA ARG A 92 8.61 16.78 -8.77
C ARG A 92 8.65 16.00 -10.09
N HIS A 93 8.67 14.69 -10.03
CA HIS A 93 8.70 13.81 -11.19
C HIS A 93 7.31 13.31 -11.62
N ASN A 94 6.23 13.87 -11.04
CA ASN A 94 4.84 13.48 -11.30
C ASN A 94 4.58 12.00 -11.05
N ILE A 95 5.27 11.42 -10.07
CA ILE A 95 5.05 10.07 -9.58
C ILE A 95 4.09 10.15 -8.40
N LYS A 96 3.01 9.39 -8.45
CA LYS A 96 2.05 9.32 -7.33
C LYS A 96 2.62 8.48 -6.19
N LEU A 97 2.21 8.84 -4.98
CA LEU A 97 2.44 8.06 -3.77
C LEU A 97 1.06 7.63 -3.22
N VAL A 98 0.82 6.33 -3.08
CA VAL A 98 -0.50 5.79 -2.73
C VAL A 98 -0.36 4.69 -1.68
N PRO A 99 -1.03 4.80 -0.52
CA PRO A 99 -1.04 3.72 0.47
C PRO A 99 -2.04 2.62 0.12
N THR A 100 -1.77 1.38 0.57
CA THR A 100 -2.71 0.27 0.49
C THR A 100 -2.51 -0.74 1.62
N ASN A 101 -3.60 -1.37 2.05
CA ASN A 101 -3.60 -2.57 2.87
C ASN A 101 -4.18 -3.78 2.12
N SER A 102 -4.39 -3.63 0.81
CA SER A 102 -4.83 -4.70 -0.07
C SER A 102 -3.64 -5.51 -0.60
N ASP A 103 -3.77 -6.81 -0.63
CA ASP A 103 -2.83 -7.73 -1.27
C ASP A 103 -2.88 -7.69 -2.81
N THR A 104 -3.78 -6.88 -3.37
CA THR A 104 -4.05 -6.83 -4.80
C THR A 104 -4.04 -5.39 -5.31
N ILE A 105 -3.24 -5.13 -6.35
CA ILE A 105 -3.12 -3.84 -7.02
C ILE A 105 -3.51 -4.00 -8.49
N TYR A 106 -4.31 -3.08 -9.02
CA TYR A 106 -4.71 -3.07 -10.44
C TYR A 106 -4.00 -1.98 -11.22
N VAL A 107 -3.41 -2.35 -12.37
CA VAL A 107 -2.68 -1.44 -13.25
C VAL A 107 -3.34 -1.42 -14.62
N ALA A 108 -3.61 -0.24 -15.16
CA ALA A 108 -4.10 -0.07 -16.53
C ALA A 108 -2.99 -0.37 -17.53
N LEU A 109 -3.32 -1.08 -18.61
CA LEU A 109 -2.43 -1.30 -19.73
C LEU A 109 -2.85 -0.43 -20.93
N PRO A 110 -1.93 -0.12 -21.87
CA PRO A 110 -2.23 0.72 -23.04
C PRO A 110 -3.39 0.20 -23.91
N ASN A 111 -3.64 -1.11 -23.91
CA ASN A 111 -4.72 -1.76 -24.65
C ASN A 111 -6.07 -1.76 -23.94
N ARG A 112 -6.28 -0.92 -22.92
CA ARG A 112 -7.47 -0.87 -22.04
C ARG A 112 -7.69 -2.12 -21.19
N GLN A 113 -6.76 -3.05 -21.18
CA GLN A 113 -6.76 -4.17 -20.23
C GLN A 113 -6.26 -3.71 -18.87
N ARG A 114 -6.45 -4.57 -17.87
CA ARG A 114 -5.91 -4.37 -16.52
C ARG A 114 -4.99 -5.53 -16.19
N ARG A 115 -3.86 -5.22 -15.60
CA ARG A 115 -2.98 -6.19 -14.98
C ARG A 115 -3.22 -6.17 -13.48
N MET A 116 -3.18 -7.31 -12.86
CA MET A 116 -3.26 -7.48 -11.41
C MET A 116 -1.87 -7.83 -10.89
N ILE A 117 -1.44 -7.13 -9.85
CA ILE A 117 -0.24 -7.43 -9.08
C ILE A 117 -0.72 -8.02 -7.76
N LEU A 118 -0.18 -9.18 -7.41
CA LEU A 118 -0.47 -9.84 -6.12
C LEU A 118 0.73 -9.70 -5.20
N LEU A 119 0.49 -9.23 -3.98
CA LEU A 119 1.48 -9.09 -2.92
C LEU A 119 1.50 -10.31 -2.00
N THR A 120 1.22 -11.50 -2.55
CA THR A 120 1.25 -12.75 -1.81
C THR A 120 2.63 -13.39 -1.89
N GLY A 121 3.13 -13.89 -0.76
CA GLY A 121 4.41 -14.57 -0.69
C GLY A 121 5.63 -13.63 -0.67
N VAL A 122 5.42 -12.36 -0.34
CA VAL A 122 6.50 -11.41 -0.05
C VAL A 122 7.14 -11.74 1.30
N ASP A 123 8.44 -11.46 1.44
CA ASP A 123 9.19 -11.79 2.65
C ASP A 123 8.75 -10.97 3.88
N TYR A 124 8.31 -9.73 3.64
CA TYR A 124 7.76 -8.83 4.66
C TYR A 124 6.36 -8.37 4.27
N PRO A 125 5.43 -8.26 5.25
CA PRO A 125 4.05 -7.86 4.97
C PRO A 125 3.87 -6.35 4.78
N PHE A 126 4.94 -5.61 4.59
CA PHE A 126 4.99 -4.17 4.36
C PHE A 126 6.14 -3.81 3.44
N GLY A 127 6.08 -2.61 2.85
CA GLY A 127 7.11 -2.09 1.94
C GLY A 127 6.51 -1.26 0.80
N TYR A 128 7.17 -1.32 -0.36
CA TYR A 128 6.85 -0.49 -1.51
C TYR A 128 6.68 -1.32 -2.78
N VAL A 129 5.82 -0.84 -3.67
CA VAL A 129 5.72 -1.37 -5.05
C VAL A 129 5.90 -0.21 -6.02
N LEU A 130 6.91 -0.29 -6.86
CA LEU A 130 7.13 0.65 -7.94
C LEU A 130 6.35 0.18 -9.15
N VAL A 131 5.47 1.02 -9.68
CA VAL A 131 4.54 0.66 -10.75
C VAL A 131 4.54 1.71 -11.83
N GLU A 132 4.81 1.26 -13.05
CA GLU A 132 4.61 2.06 -14.25
C GLU A 132 3.73 1.28 -15.25
N PRO A 133 2.66 1.89 -15.80
CA PRO A 133 1.81 1.23 -16.78
C PRO A 133 2.59 0.78 -18.01
N GLY A 134 2.59 -0.54 -18.27
CA GLY A 134 3.33 -1.12 -19.41
C GLY A 134 4.69 -1.72 -19.06
N THR A 135 5.20 -1.45 -17.88
CA THR A 135 6.47 -2.00 -17.35
C THR A 135 6.20 -3.06 -16.29
N ALA A 136 7.13 -3.98 -16.06
CA ALA A 136 7.03 -4.91 -14.94
C ALA A 136 7.22 -4.15 -13.62
N GLU A 137 6.40 -4.47 -12.62
CA GLU A 137 6.53 -3.90 -11.28
C GLU A 137 7.83 -4.32 -10.60
N ARG A 138 8.27 -3.51 -9.63
CA ARG A 138 9.33 -3.88 -8.69
C ARG A 138 8.75 -3.84 -7.28
N ILE A 139 8.82 -4.95 -6.57
CA ILE A 139 8.36 -5.08 -5.18
C ILE A 139 9.58 -4.98 -4.27
N LEU A 140 9.53 -4.08 -3.32
CA LEU A 140 10.55 -3.79 -2.32
C LEU A 140 9.93 -4.10 -0.95
N ALA A 141 10.13 -5.32 -0.47
CA ALA A 141 9.56 -5.76 0.80
C ALA A 141 10.48 -5.40 1.96
N GLY A 142 9.92 -4.82 3.03
CA GLY A 142 10.64 -4.36 4.21
C GLY A 142 10.74 -2.83 4.29
N VAL A 143 11.62 -2.38 5.20
CA VAL A 143 11.96 -0.97 5.37
C VAL A 143 13.21 -0.62 4.56
N TYR A 144 13.28 0.61 4.10
CA TYR A 144 14.37 1.19 3.34
C TYR A 144 14.65 2.57 3.91
N ASP A 145 15.89 3.01 3.91
CA ASP A 145 16.17 4.41 4.17
C ASP A 145 15.87 5.29 2.94
N ASP A 146 15.87 6.61 3.14
CA ASP A 146 15.50 7.57 2.09
C ASP A 146 16.37 7.44 0.84
N ASP A 147 17.69 7.30 1.04
CA ASP A 147 18.66 7.27 -0.07
C ASP A 147 18.54 5.93 -0.81
N GLU A 148 18.40 4.80 -0.11
CA GLU A 148 18.20 3.48 -0.71
C GLU A 148 16.90 3.42 -1.53
N LEU A 149 15.80 3.94 -0.98
CA LEU A 149 14.53 3.95 -1.69
C LEU A 149 14.55 4.89 -2.90
N LEU A 150 15.22 6.05 -2.78
CA LEU A 150 15.39 6.98 -3.91
C LEU A 150 16.23 6.35 -5.03
N ASP A 151 17.29 5.64 -4.70
CA ASP A 151 18.12 4.93 -5.69
C ASP A 151 17.28 3.89 -6.47
N GLU A 152 16.41 3.14 -5.77
CA GLU A 152 15.49 2.18 -6.39
C GLU A 152 14.44 2.87 -7.27
N VAL A 153 13.90 3.99 -6.82
CA VAL A 153 12.94 4.84 -7.55
C VAL A 153 13.59 5.41 -8.81
N ASP A 154 14.78 6.00 -8.68
CA ASP A 154 15.53 6.60 -9.79
C ASP A 154 15.87 5.54 -10.85
N ALA A 155 16.31 4.36 -10.41
CA ALA A 155 16.64 3.26 -11.31
C ALA A 155 15.41 2.66 -12.01
N TYR A 156 14.26 2.61 -11.33
CA TYR A 156 13.04 2.03 -11.89
C TYR A 156 12.31 2.95 -12.87
N PHE A 157 12.22 4.25 -12.56
CA PHE A 157 11.53 5.23 -13.38
C PHE A 157 12.46 5.98 -14.35
N ASP A 158 13.74 5.60 -14.44
CA ASP A 158 14.76 6.23 -15.30
C ASP A 158 14.82 7.76 -15.07
N LEU A 159 14.86 8.17 -13.79
CA LEU A 159 14.86 9.59 -13.44
C LEU A 159 16.23 10.23 -13.71
N PRO A 160 16.26 11.49 -14.18
CA PRO A 160 17.51 12.18 -14.37
C PRO A 160 18.21 12.41 -13.02
N PRO A 161 19.55 12.28 -12.96
CA PRO A 161 20.28 12.54 -11.74
C PRO A 161 19.98 13.94 -11.21
N PRO A 162 19.98 14.14 -9.89
CA PRO A 162 19.71 15.44 -9.29
C PRO A 162 20.66 16.48 -9.88
N THR A 163 20.12 17.50 -10.52
CA THR A 163 20.91 18.61 -11.04
C THR A 163 21.49 19.36 -9.84
N ASP A 164 22.77 19.13 -9.55
CA ASP A 164 23.52 19.89 -8.55
C ASP A 164 23.39 21.40 -8.87
N SER A 165 22.44 22.06 -8.19
CA SER A 165 22.26 23.51 -8.27
C SER A 165 23.39 24.30 -7.60
N THR A 166 24.50 23.66 -7.26
CA THR A 166 25.76 24.31 -6.85
C THR A 166 26.73 24.41 -8.02
N ALA A 167 26.29 25.01 -9.15
CA ALA A 167 27.24 25.65 -10.05
C ALA A 167 27.89 26.80 -9.28
N LYS A 168 29.02 26.46 -8.62
CA LYS A 168 29.93 27.39 -7.98
C LYS A 168 30.23 28.51 -9.00
N GLY A 169 29.64 29.68 -8.78
CA GLY A 169 29.85 30.84 -9.63
C GLY A 169 31.36 31.09 -9.84
N PRO A 170 31.76 31.69 -10.99
CA PRO A 170 33.15 31.92 -11.32
C PRO A 170 33.81 32.74 -10.20
N ARG A 171 34.88 32.21 -9.59
CA ARG A 171 35.72 33.00 -8.70
C ARG A 171 36.38 34.08 -9.51
N ILE A 172 35.93 35.32 -9.33
CA ILE A 172 36.61 36.50 -9.83
C ILE A 172 37.86 36.64 -8.94
N SER A 173 39.02 36.29 -9.49
CA SER A 173 40.31 36.65 -8.90
C SER A 173 40.58 38.13 -9.23
N THR A 174 40.67 38.94 -8.21
CA THR A 174 41.25 40.29 -8.24
C THR A 174 42.71 40.23 -7.91
#